data_39de250e0abc15deffee17c20ca1885e
#
_entry.id   39de250e0abc15deffee17c20ca1885e
#
_cell.length_a   1.000
_cell.length_b   1.000
_cell.length_c   1.000
_cell.angle_alpha   90.00
_cell.angle_beta   90.00
_cell.angle_gamma   90.00
#
_symmetry.space_group_name_H-M   'P 1'
#
loop_
_entity.id
_entity.type
_entity.pdbx_description
1 polymer ?
#
loop_
_entity_poly.entity_id
_entity_poly.type
_entity_poly.pdbx_seq_one_letter_code
_entity_poly.pdbx_strand_id
1 'polypeptide(L)'
;MWLPLGQRVRYNKWRPFVRIFSTGKTEKRYIREIIFGKKREIRYWQVTNNTETLPENSTWYIMTKIPRIKYKEVGNLYGLRNWVEYGLKQSKNELGWADFRFTEYSRIEKWWEIVMSAYLMVSLQSEQLNESPEAPLDRAKTAKEEIEKHPWWSEGKGWKNILNNLRLFIQPLCYFNLLKPWLVVLFTPQIIRLFCRLFFRLNQLINSFLEKIFPYHSYFSSA
;
A
#
# COMPACT_ATOMS: atom_id res chain seq x y z
N MET A 1 -14.00 31.32 -3.23
CA MET A 1 -14.29 30.80 -4.59
C MET A 1 -15.05 31.90 -5.33
N TRP A 2 -14.40 32.55 -6.31
CA TRP A 2 -15.01 33.64 -7.08
C TRP A 2 -15.98 33.04 -8.09
N LEU A 3 -17.26 33.39 -7.98
CA LEU A 3 -18.29 33.05 -8.98
C LEU A 3 -18.48 34.26 -9.89
N PRO A 4 -18.62 34.09 -11.21
CA PRO A 4 -19.01 35.16 -12.12
C PRO A 4 -20.34 35.75 -11.66
N LEU A 5 -20.44 37.07 -11.67
CA LEU A 5 -21.66 37.82 -11.38
C LEU A 5 -22.82 37.26 -12.17
N GLY A 6 -23.93 36.86 -11.52
CA GLY A 6 -25.15 36.37 -12.15
C GLY A 6 -25.36 34.86 -12.22
N GLN A 7 -24.44 34.03 -11.79
CA GLN A 7 -24.65 32.57 -11.71
C GLN A 7 -25.35 32.17 -10.41
N ARG A 8 -26.53 31.56 -10.51
CA ARG A 8 -27.26 31.02 -9.37
C ARG A 8 -26.65 29.67 -8.95
N VAL A 9 -26.27 29.57 -7.69
CA VAL A 9 -25.84 28.29 -7.05
C VAL A 9 -27.10 27.63 -6.50
N ARG A 10 -27.28 26.36 -6.83
CA ARG A 10 -28.36 25.53 -6.28
C ARG A 10 -27.76 24.34 -5.58
N TYR A 11 -28.35 23.97 -4.44
CA TYR A 11 -27.95 22.82 -3.65
C TYR A 11 -29.05 21.77 -3.70
N ASN A 12 -28.69 20.55 -4.08
CA ASN A 12 -29.60 19.41 -3.94
C ASN A 12 -29.79 19.04 -2.46
N LYS A 13 -30.83 18.26 -2.17
CA LYS A 13 -31.06 17.74 -0.82
C LYS A 13 -29.90 16.85 -0.37
N TRP A 14 -29.58 16.90 0.91
CA TRP A 14 -28.63 16.01 1.52
C TRP A 14 -29.09 14.56 1.42
N ARG A 15 -28.17 13.66 1.08
CA ARG A 15 -28.39 12.21 1.01
C ARG A 15 -27.39 11.53 1.93
N PRO A 16 -27.83 10.64 2.84
CA PRO A 16 -26.93 9.87 3.67
C PRO A 16 -26.24 8.78 2.85
N PHE A 17 -24.98 8.51 3.16
CA PHE A 17 -24.25 7.34 2.69
C PHE A 17 -23.34 6.83 3.79
N VAL A 18 -22.93 5.56 3.68
CA VAL A 18 -22.00 4.94 4.61
C VAL A 18 -20.64 4.90 3.92
N ARG A 19 -19.66 5.56 4.54
CA ARG A 19 -18.27 5.46 4.16
C ARG A 19 -17.68 4.22 4.83
N ILE A 20 -17.01 3.39 4.05
CA ILE A 20 -16.31 2.20 4.52
C ILE A 20 -14.82 2.51 4.53
N PHE A 21 -14.16 2.34 5.67
CA PHE A 21 -12.72 2.48 5.81
C PHE A 21 -12.03 1.12 5.57
N SER A 22 -10.75 1.14 5.24
CA SER A 22 -9.93 -0.07 5.09
C SER A 22 -9.90 -1.00 6.30
N THR A 23 -10.09 -0.40 7.48
CA THR A 23 -10.16 -1.13 8.75
C THR A 23 -11.49 -1.84 8.97
N GLY A 24 -12.42 -1.80 8.00
CA GLY A 24 -13.79 -2.27 8.13
C GLY A 24 -14.70 -1.35 8.95
N LYS A 25 -14.17 -0.29 9.57
CA LYS A 25 -15.00 0.71 10.26
C LYS A 25 -15.89 1.42 9.25
N THR A 26 -17.11 1.72 9.67
CA THR A 26 -18.08 2.45 8.88
C THR A 26 -18.42 3.78 9.54
N GLU A 27 -18.63 4.81 8.74
CA GLU A 27 -19.03 6.13 9.19
C GLU A 27 -20.17 6.65 8.33
N LYS A 28 -21.24 7.10 8.98
CA LYS A 28 -22.37 7.75 8.28
C LYS A 28 -21.98 9.18 7.93
N ARG A 29 -22.08 9.52 6.65
CA ARG A 29 -21.84 10.86 6.11
C ARG A 29 -22.98 11.30 5.21
N TYR A 30 -22.98 12.58 4.90
CA TYR A 30 -23.99 13.20 4.05
C TYR A 30 -23.32 13.80 2.83
N ILE A 31 -23.97 13.66 1.68
CA ILE A 31 -23.51 14.19 0.39
C ILE A 31 -24.63 14.92 -0.32
N ARG A 32 -24.31 16.03 -0.94
CA ARG A 32 -25.22 16.74 -1.87
C ARG A 32 -24.48 17.22 -3.09
N GLU A 33 -25.20 17.33 -4.20
CA GLU A 33 -24.69 17.96 -5.41
C GLU A 33 -24.89 19.46 -5.36
N ILE A 34 -23.88 20.19 -5.82
CA ILE A 34 -23.90 21.65 -5.98
C ILE A 34 -23.99 21.93 -7.48
N ILE A 35 -25.02 22.67 -7.91
CA ILE A 35 -25.26 22.99 -9.31
C ILE A 35 -24.94 24.47 -9.53
N PHE A 36 -23.91 24.74 -10.35
CA PHE A 36 -23.49 26.08 -10.77
C PHE A 36 -24.04 26.38 -12.15
N GLY A 37 -24.98 27.32 -12.25
CA GLY A 37 -25.52 27.76 -13.53
C GLY A 37 -26.16 26.66 -14.37
N LYS A 38 -25.81 26.58 -15.66
CA LYS A 38 -26.24 25.51 -16.56
C LYS A 38 -25.53 24.19 -16.25
N LYS A 39 -26.21 23.08 -16.50
CA LYS A 39 -25.62 21.74 -16.33
C LYS A 39 -24.35 21.60 -17.16
N ARG A 40 -23.24 21.27 -16.50
CA ARG A 40 -21.91 21.06 -17.12
C ARG A 40 -21.49 19.61 -17.03
N GLU A 41 -20.49 19.21 -17.79
CA GLU A 41 -19.87 17.88 -17.68
C GLU A 41 -19.25 17.66 -16.30
N ILE A 42 -18.69 18.72 -15.71
CA ILE A 42 -18.09 18.67 -14.38
C ILE A 42 -19.18 18.85 -13.33
N ARG A 43 -19.28 17.90 -12.42
CA ARG A 43 -20.23 17.90 -11.31
C ARG A 43 -19.49 18.22 -10.01
N TYR A 44 -20.14 18.99 -9.15
CA TYR A 44 -19.62 19.41 -7.86
C TYR A 44 -20.44 18.79 -6.74
N TRP A 45 -19.76 18.31 -5.73
CA TRP A 45 -20.39 17.66 -4.58
C TRP A 45 -19.84 18.23 -3.29
N GLN A 46 -20.67 18.27 -2.27
CA GLN A 46 -20.29 18.61 -0.92
C GLN A 46 -20.54 17.40 -0.02
N VAL A 47 -19.55 17.01 0.76
CA VAL A 47 -19.62 15.88 1.71
C VAL A 47 -19.32 16.41 3.10
N THR A 48 -20.12 16.01 4.08
CA THR A 48 -19.93 16.40 5.49
C THR A 48 -20.39 15.29 6.44
N ASN A 49 -19.93 15.34 7.68
CA ASN A 49 -20.46 14.52 8.77
C ASN A 49 -21.66 15.18 9.46
N ASN A 50 -21.77 16.51 9.41
CA ASN A 50 -22.86 17.28 10.01
C ASN A 50 -23.43 18.29 8.99
N THR A 51 -24.72 18.20 8.71
CA THR A 51 -25.39 19.02 7.70
C THR A 51 -25.77 20.42 8.18
N GLU A 52 -25.77 20.66 9.50
CA GLU A 52 -26.17 21.94 10.11
C GLU A 52 -24.95 22.83 10.31
N THR A 53 -23.90 22.31 10.91
CA THR A 53 -22.71 23.09 11.30
C THR A 53 -21.66 23.16 10.21
N LEU A 54 -21.65 22.20 9.25
CA LEU A 54 -20.66 22.08 8.19
C LEU A 54 -19.22 22.27 8.67
N PRO A 55 -18.72 21.43 9.61
CA PRO A 55 -17.42 21.64 10.21
C PRO A 55 -16.32 21.64 9.16
N GLU A 56 -15.39 22.59 9.23
CA GLU A 56 -14.34 22.78 8.23
C GLU A 56 -13.44 21.54 8.06
N ASN A 57 -13.08 20.88 9.14
CA ASN A 57 -12.23 19.71 9.16
C ASN A 57 -12.91 18.42 8.68
N SER A 58 -14.21 18.40 8.46
CA SER A 58 -14.98 17.24 8.01
C SER A 58 -15.92 17.53 6.84
N THR A 59 -15.84 18.72 6.27
CA THR A 59 -16.61 19.15 5.09
C THR A 59 -15.67 19.30 3.89
N TRP A 60 -15.93 18.53 2.83
CA TRP A 60 -15.12 18.54 1.62
C TRP A 60 -15.96 18.85 0.40
N TYR A 61 -15.31 19.48 -0.57
CA TYR A 61 -15.86 19.76 -1.88
C TYR A 61 -15.17 18.88 -2.92
N ILE A 62 -15.95 18.10 -3.66
CA ILE A 62 -15.46 17.13 -4.64
C ILE A 62 -15.90 17.58 -6.02
N MET A 63 -14.98 17.51 -6.96
CA MET A 63 -15.21 17.78 -8.37
C MET A 63 -14.97 16.51 -9.17
N THR A 64 -15.89 16.14 -10.05
CA THR A 64 -15.75 14.94 -10.89
C THR A 64 -16.32 15.15 -12.29
N LYS A 65 -15.66 14.55 -13.28
CA LYS A 65 -16.12 14.47 -14.67
C LYS A 65 -16.67 13.08 -15.02
N ILE A 66 -16.71 12.14 -14.07
CA ILE A 66 -17.19 10.78 -14.32
C ILE A 66 -18.68 10.83 -14.70
N PRO A 67 -19.06 10.39 -15.92
CA PRO A 67 -20.45 10.44 -16.36
C PRO A 67 -21.31 9.49 -15.53
N ARG A 68 -22.53 9.93 -15.21
CA ARG A 68 -23.55 9.12 -14.49
C ARG A 68 -23.14 8.55 -13.14
N ILE A 69 -22.05 9.02 -12.53
CA ILE A 69 -21.61 8.55 -11.22
C ILE A 69 -22.72 8.74 -10.16
N LYS A 70 -22.95 7.73 -9.36
CA LYS A 70 -23.91 7.77 -8.26
C LYS A 70 -23.30 8.45 -7.04
N TYR A 71 -24.12 9.13 -6.24
CA TYR A 71 -23.66 9.89 -5.06
C TYR A 71 -22.88 9.05 -4.03
N LYS A 72 -23.28 7.78 -3.84
CA LYS A 72 -22.56 6.84 -2.96
C LYS A 72 -21.15 6.55 -3.47
N GLU A 73 -21.00 6.38 -4.77
CA GLU A 73 -19.71 6.12 -5.42
C GLU A 73 -18.78 7.33 -5.30
N VAL A 74 -19.30 8.55 -5.47
CA VAL A 74 -18.51 9.79 -5.28
C VAL A 74 -17.92 9.83 -3.86
N GLY A 75 -18.75 9.58 -2.85
CA GLY A 75 -18.31 9.60 -1.45
C GLY A 75 -17.24 8.56 -1.13
N ASN A 76 -17.40 7.35 -1.67
CA ASN A 76 -16.45 6.26 -1.44
C ASN A 76 -15.14 6.46 -2.22
N LEU A 77 -15.21 6.85 -3.51
CA LEU A 77 -14.02 7.14 -4.31
C LEU A 77 -13.18 8.28 -3.71
N TYR A 78 -13.82 9.32 -3.21
CA TYR A 78 -13.08 10.39 -2.51
C TYR A 78 -12.37 9.87 -1.26
N GLY A 79 -12.95 8.88 -0.58
CA GLY A 79 -12.31 8.21 0.56
C GLY A 79 -10.99 7.54 0.20
N LEU A 80 -10.83 7.06 -1.03
CA LEU A 80 -9.58 6.43 -1.51
C LEU A 80 -8.43 7.43 -1.67
N ARG A 81 -8.68 8.74 -1.72
CA ARG A 81 -7.63 9.76 -1.78
C ARG A 81 -6.60 9.61 -0.66
N ASN A 82 -7.06 9.34 0.55
CA ASN A 82 -6.16 9.14 1.69
C ASN A 82 -5.18 7.98 1.48
N TRP A 83 -5.58 6.97 0.72
CA TRP A 83 -4.73 5.82 0.38
C TRP A 83 -3.62 6.21 -0.58
N VAL A 84 -3.96 7.01 -1.60
CA VAL A 84 -2.98 7.53 -2.55
C VAL A 84 -1.97 8.42 -1.83
N GLU A 85 -2.45 9.32 -0.96
CA GLU A 85 -1.60 10.20 -0.16
C GLU A 85 -0.69 9.39 0.79
N TYR A 86 -1.24 8.36 1.44
CA TYR A 86 -0.48 7.45 2.29
C TYR A 86 0.57 6.68 1.49
N GLY A 87 0.21 6.13 0.34
CA GLY A 87 1.13 5.43 -0.55
C GLY A 87 2.28 6.30 -1.02
N LEU A 88 2.00 7.52 -1.45
CA LEU A 88 3.02 8.49 -1.83
C LEU A 88 3.93 8.88 -0.66
N LYS A 89 3.36 9.05 0.54
CA LYS A 89 4.14 9.33 1.76
C LYS A 89 5.09 8.18 2.09
N GLN A 90 4.62 6.94 2.05
CA GLN A 90 5.46 5.77 2.28
C GLN A 90 6.54 5.62 1.22
N SER A 91 6.21 5.83 -0.05
CA SER A 91 7.16 5.80 -1.16
C SER A 91 8.28 6.83 -1.00
N LYS A 92 7.94 8.05 -0.54
CA LYS A 92 8.92 9.10 -0.26
C LYS A 92 9.81 8.77 0.93
N ASN A 93 9.22 8.34 2.03
CA ASN A 93 9.94 8.22 3.30
C ASN A 93 10.71 6.90 3.42
N GLU A 94 10.22 5.82 2.80
CA GLU A 94 10.74 4.48 3.03
C GLU A 94 11.39 3.85 1.79
N LEU A 95 11.02 4.27 0.58
CA LEU A 95 11.47 3.68 -0.68
C LEU A 95 12.31 4.63 -1.54
N GLY A 96 12.63 5.82 -1.06
CA GLY A 96 13.52 6.75 -1.76
C GLY A 96 12.94 7.34 -3.03
N TRP A 97 11.64 7.63 -3.08
CA TRP A 97 10.99 8.26 -4.25
C TRP A 97 11.73 9.48 -4.80
N ALA A 98 12.31 10.30 -3.91
CA ALA A 98 13.01 11.53 -4.27
C ALA A 98 14.55 11.39 -4.25
N ASP A 99 15.09 10.18 -4.03
CA ASP A 99 16.53 9.96 -3.85
C ASP A 99 17.29 9.80 -5.16
N PHE A 100 16.61 9.92 -6.29
CA PHE A 100 17.26 9.88 -7.60
C PHE A 100 18.17 11.11 -7.83
N ARG A 101 19.28 10.86 -8.55
CA ARG A 101 20.24 11.90 -8.95
C ARG A 101 20.35 12.04 -10.46
N PHE A 102 19.28 11.65 -11.16
CA PHE A 102 19.21 11.75 -12.61
C PHE A 102 18.59 13.08 -13.02
N THR A 103 19.01 13.62 -14.14
CA THR A 103 18.43 14.83 -14.77
C THR A 103 17.55 14.47 -15.95
N GLU A 104 17.70 13.27 -16.52
CA GLU A 104 16.90 12.80 -17.64
C GLU A 104 15.52 12.33 -17.16
N TYR A 105 14.47 12.89 -17.74
CA TYR A 105 13.09 12.58 -17.38
C TYR A 105 12.76 11.07 -17.51
N SER A 106 13.21 10.43 -18.60
CA SER A 106 13.00 8.99 -18.82
C SER A 106 13.60 8.09 -17.72
N ARG A 107 14.73 8.50 -17.14
CA ARG A 107 15.34 7.79 -16.01
C ARG A 107 14.59 8.04 -14.71
N ILE A 108 14.05 9.25 -14.53
CA ILE A 108 13.20 9.58 -13.39
C ILE A 108 11.92 8.75 -13.42
N GLU A 109 11.27 8.64 -14.59
CA GLU A 109 10.08 7.79 -14.76
C GLU A 109 10.36 6.33 -14.40
N LYS A 110 11.45 5.75 -14.92
CA LYS A 110 11.86 4.37 -14.59
C LYS A 110 12.14 4.19 -13.10
N TRP A 111 12.73 5.19 -12.45
CA TRP A 111 12.95 5.16 -11.02
C TRP A 111 11.62 5.12 -10.26
N TRP A 112 10.67 5.94 -10.65
CA TRP A 112 9.33 5.94 -10.04
C TRP A 112 8.57 4.64 -10.26
N GLU A 113 8.69 4.03 -11.43
CA GLU A 113 8.14 2.70 -11.71
C GLU A 113 8.72 1.64 -10.77
N ILE A 114 10.03 1.65 -10.54
CA ILE A 114 10.70 0.75 -9.59
C ILE A 114 10.17 0.97 -8.17
N VAL A 115 10.09 2.22 -7.72
CA VAL A 115 9.60 2.56 -6.37
C VAL A 115 8.14 2.15 -6.20
N MET A 116 7.29 2.42 -7.19
CA MET A 116 5.88 2.03 -7.12
C MET A 116 5.69 0.51 -7.19
N SER A 117 6.52 -0.19 -7.96
CA SER A 117 6.53 -1.66 -8.00
C SER A 117 6.93 -2.23 -6.63
N ALA A 118 7.95 -1.68 -6.00
CA ALA A 118 8.36 -2.07 -4.65
C ALA A 118 7.25 -1.80 -3.61
N TYR A 119 6.57 -0.64 -3.71
CA TYR A 119 5.42 -0.33 -2.86
C TYR A 119 4.30 -1.36 -3.03
N LEU A 120 3.99 -1.72 -4.27
CA LEU A 120 2.97 -2.71 -4.59
C LEU A 120 3.35 -4.10 -4.04
N MET A 121 4.59 -4.54 -4.24
CA MET A 121 5.09 -5.82 -3.72
C MET A 121 4.93 -5.91 -2.19
N VAL A 122 5.31 -4.86 -1.45
CA VAL A 122 5.13 -4.82 0.01
C VAL A 122 3.63 -4.85 0.37
N SER A 123 2.79 -4.13 -0.40
CA SER A 123 1.34 -4.08 -0.15
C SER A 123 0.67 -5.43 -0.36
N LEU A 124 1.07 -6.19 -1.37
CA LEU A 124 0.57 -7.54 -1.64
C LEU A 124 0.94 -8.53 -0.51
N GLN A 125 2.10 -8.33 0.13
CA GLN A 125 2.51 -9.15 1.27
C GLN A 125 1.75 -8.81 2.57
N SER A 126 1.02 -7.70 2.60
CA SER A 126 0.34 -7.23 3.82
C SER A 126 -0.75 -8.17 4.31
N GLU A 127 -1.52 -8.75 3.41
CA GLU A 127 -2.57 -9.71 3.76
C GLU A 127 -1.97 -10.98 4.36
N GLN A 128 -0.90 -11.47 3.76
CA GLN A 128 -0.25 -12.72 4.11
C GLN A 128 0.47 -12.69 5.45
N LEU A 129 1.14 -11.58 5.76
CA LEU A 129 1.83 -11.40 7.03
C LEU A 129 0.86 -11.05 8.17
N ASN A 130 -0.35 -10.58 7.84
CA ASN A 130 -1.37 -10.18 8.80
C ASN A 130 -2.43 -11.26 9.10
N GLU A 131 -2.66 -12.20 8.18
CA GLU A 131 -3.64 -13.26 8.39
C GLU A 131 -3.11 -14.32 9.34
N SER A 132 -3.85 -14.57 10.43
CA SER A 132 -3.69 -15.80 11.21
C SER A 132 -4.19 -16.96 10.34
N PRO A 133 -3.40 -17.98 10.08
CA PRO A 133 -3.84 -19.06 9.24
C PRO A 133 -4.92 -19.87 9.94
N GLU A 134 -6.13 -19.83 9.42
CA GLU A 134 -7.22 -20.75 9.79
C GLU A 134 -7.06 -22.15 9.18
N ALA A 135 -5.94 -22.43 8.52
CA ALA A 135 -5.72 -23.72 7.86
C ALA A 135 -4.65 -24.58 8.56
N PRO A 136 -4.87 -25.89 8.67
CA PRO A 136 -4.03 -26.81 9.42
C PRO A 136 -2.82 -27.26 8.60
N LEU A 137 -1.73 -26.51 8.64
CA LEU A 137 -0.42 -27.04 8.27
C LEU A 137 0.59 -26.64 9.35
N ASP A 138 0.92 -27.59 10.20
CA ASP A 138 1.86 -27.45 11.33
C ASP A 138 3.18 -26.78 10.93
N ARG A 139 3.70 -27.08 9.73
CA ARG A 139 4.96 -26.48 9.24
C ARG A 139 4.93 -24.97 9.07
N ALA A 140 3.82 -24.40 8.63
CA ALA A 140 3.76 -22.96 8.38
C ALA A 140 3.51 -22.15 9.66
N LYS A 141 2.84 -22.73 10.65
CA LYS A 141 2.74 -22.15 12.00
C LYS A 141 4.13 -22.09 12.63
N THR A 142 4.87 -23.20 12.60
CA THR A 142 6.23 -23.29 13.13
C THR A 142 7.18 -22.28 12.48
N ALA A 143 7.12 -22.13 11.14
CA ALA A 143 7.95 -21.17 10.43
C ALA A 143 7.62 -19.71 10.81
N LYS A 144 6.34 -19.37 10.96
CA LYS A 144 5.91 -18.03 11.40
C LYS A 144 6.40 -17.76 12.83
N GLU A 145 6.18 -18.69 13.73
CA GLU A 145 6.64 -18.59 15.12
C GLU A 145 8.17 -18.44 15.26
N GLU A 146 8.93 -19.12 14.40
CA GLU A 146 10.40 -18.97 14.36
C GLU A 146 10.84 -17.58 13.91
N ILE A 147 10.16 -17.03 12.90
CA ILE A 147 10.47 -15.69 12.36
C ILE A 147 10.10 -14.60 13.37
N GLU A 148 8.93 -14.73 14.00
CA GLU A 148 8.44 -13.76 14.99
C GLU A 148 9.34 -13.68 16.24
N LYS A 149 10.17 -14.69 16.49
CA LYS A 149 11.20 -14.64 17.55
C LYS A 149 12.37 -13.72 17.23
N HIS A 150 12.49 -13.23 15.99
CA HIS A 150 13.58 -12.33 15.64
C HIS A 150 13.46 -11.00 16.42
N PRO A 151 14.52 -10.53 17.12
CA PRO A 151 14.44 -9.37 18.03
C PRO A 151 14.04 -8.06 17.33
N TRP A 152 14.15 -7.99 16.01
CA TRP A 152 13.75 -6.83 15.20
C TRP A 152 12.44 -7.06 14.43
N TRP A 153 11.72 -8.11 14.77
CA TRP A 153 10.40 -8.34 14.18
C TRP A 153 9.41 -7.27 14.64
N SER A 154 8.69 -6.67 13.70
CA SER A 154 7.67 -5.66 13.97
C SER A 154 6.30 -6.30 14.06
N GLU A 155 5.66 -6.30 15.22
CA GLU A 155 4.34 -6.93 15.45
C GLU A 155 3.15 -6.18 14.85
N GLY A 156 3.33 -4.93 14.43
CA GLY A 156 2.23 -4.12 13.92
C GLY A 156 1.80 -4.48 12.50
N LYS A 157 0.50 -4.33 12.20
CA LYS A 157 -0.11 -4.59 10.89
C LYS A 157 0.08 -3.46 9.85
N GLY A 158 0.84 -2.41 10.17
CA GLY A 158 1.06 -1.28 9.29
C GLY A 158 2.03 -1.62 8.14
N TRP A 159 1.84 -0.99 6.97
CA TRP A 159 2.68 -1.18 5.79
C TRP A 159 4.20 -1.05 6.09
N LYS A 160 4.58 -0.09 6.93
CA LYS A 160 5.97 0.10 7.35
C LYS A 160 6.51 -1.10 8.15
N ASN A 161 5.70 -1.69 9.01
CA ASN A 161 6.10 -2.88 9.77
C ASN A 161 6.31 -4.07 8.84
N ILE A 162 5.45 -4.24 7.85
CA ILE A 162 5.59 -5.27 6.81
C ILE A 162 6.89 -5.08 6.03
N LEU A 163 7.18 -3.85 5.60
CA LEU A 163 8.44 -3.52 4.93
C LEU A 163 9.65 -3.84 5.82
N ASN A 164 9.60 -3.49 7.11
CA ASN A 164 10.68 -3.79 8.05
C ASN A 164 10.88 -5.31 8.17
N ASN A 165 9.79 -6.06 8.30
CA ASN A 165 9.85 -7.52 8.37
C ASN A 165 10.42 -8.13 7.08
N LEU A 166 10.02 -7.65 5.90
CA LEU A 166 10.61 -8.07 4.62
C LEU A 166 12.10 -7.75 4.53
N ARG A 167 12.53 -6.61 5.06
CA ARG A 167 13.96 -6.25 5.12
C ARG A 167 14.80 -7.27 5.89
N LEU A 168 14.24 -7.90 6.92
CA LEU A 168 14.97 -8.94 7.70
C LEU A 168 15.37 -10.14 6.83
N PHE A 169 14.61 -10.41 5.75
CA PHE A 169 14.96 -11.47 4.80
C PHE A 169 15.89 -10.99 3.69
N ILE A 170 15.66 -9.77 3.19
CA ILE A 170 16.37 -9.24 2.03
C ILE A 170 17.76 -8.74 2.39
N GLN A 171 17.90 -8.05 3.53
CA GLN A 171 19.18 -7.46 3.94
C GLN A 171 20.33 -8.46 4.11
N PRO A 172 20.16 -9.63 4.73
CA PRO A 172 21.24 -10.62 4.80
C PRO A 172 21.76 -11.04 3.43
N LEU A 173 20.86 -11.17 2.43
CA LEU A 173 21.23 -11.50 1.05
C LEU A 173 22.03 -10.36 0.40
N CYS A 174 21.60 -9.11 0.59
CA CYS A 174 22.33 -7.94 0.09
C CYS A 174 23.73 -7.85 0.70
N TYR A 175 23.84 -8.02 2.03
CA TYR A 175 25.14 -7.99 2.71
C TYR A 175 26.05 -9.13 2.26
N PHE A 176 25.52 -10.32 2.08
CA PHE A 176 26.31 -11.43 1.55
C PHE A 176 26.86 -11.14 0.16
N ASN A 177 26.06 -10.61 -0.74
CA ASN A 177 26.51 -10.27 -2.09
C ASN A 177 27.60 -9.19 -2.09
N LEU A 178 27.57 -8.27 -1.13
CA LEU A 178 28.65 -7.28 -0.94
C LEU A 178 29.92 -7.90 -0.37
N LEU A 179 29.79 -8.86 0.55
CA LEU A 179 30.94 -9.51 1.20
C LEU A 179 31.54 -10.65 0.39
N LYS A 180 30.76 -11.29 -0.49
CA LYS A 180 31.18 -12.47 -1.27
C LYS A 180 32.51 -12.30 -1.98
N PRO A 181 32.81 -11.21 -2.72
CA PRO A 181 34.10 -11.02 -3.36
C PRO A 181 35.27 -11.03 -2.38
N TRP A 182 35.09 -10.39 -1.22
CA TRP A 182 36.10 -10.38 -0.16
C TRP A 182 36.33 -11.73 0.47
N LEU A 183 35.27 -12.52 0.69
CA LEU A 183 35.36 -13.88 1.22
C LEU A 183 36.07 -14.83 0.28
N VAL A 184 36.01 -14.57 -1.02
CA VAL A 184 36.78 -15.32 -2.04
C VAL A 184 38.24 -14.93 -2.00
N VAL A 185 38.56 -13.62 -1.99
CA VAL A 185 39.94 -13.11 -1.95
C VAL A 185 40.66 -13.54 -0.66
N LEU A 186 39.99 -13.44 0.47
CA LEU A 186 40.55 -13.81 1.79
C LEU A 186 40.45 -15.31 2.11
N PHE A 187 39.93 -16.10 1.17
CA PHE A 187 39.78 -17.57 1.27
C PHE A 187 39.20 -18.04 2.62
N THR A 188 37.96 -17.64 2.89
CA THR A 188 37.22 -18.01 4.13
C THR A 188 36.06 -18.97 3.84
N PRO A 189 36.30 -20.23 3.43
CA PRO A 189 35.28 -21.18 3.00
C PRO A 189 34.26 -21.53 4.09
N GLN A 190 34.65 -21.44 5.37
CA GLN A 190 33.77 -21.71 6.51
C GLN A 190 32.64 -20.67 6.59
N ILE A 191 32.97 -19.39 6.41
CA ILE A 191 32.01 -18.29 6.44
C ILE A 191 31.04 -18.42 5.27
N ILE A 192 31.55 -18.73 4.07
CA ILE A 192 30.70 -18.94 2.88
C ILE A 192 29.70 -20.06 3.14
N ARG A 193 30.12 -21.19 3.70
CA ARG A 193 29.23 -22.32 4.04
C ARG A 193 28.16 -21.96 5.06
N LEU A 194 28.50 -21.14 6.07
CA LEU A 194 27.51 -20.64 7.05
C LEU A 194 26.46 -19.75 6.39
N PHE A 195 26.88 -18.81 5.54
CA PHE A 195 25.94 -17.99 4.80
C PHE A 195 25.04 -18.82 3.87
N CYS A 196 25.58 -19.78 3.15
CA CYS A 196 24.76 -20.67 2.31
C CYS A 196 23.71 -21.43 3.12
N ARG A 197 24.07 -21.92 4.33
CA ARG A 197 23.10 -22.57 5.23
C ARG A 197 22.02 -21.58 5.70
N LEU A 198 22.40 -20.37 6.08
CA LEU A 198 21.45 -19.33 6.48
C LEU A 198 20.46 -19.04 5.33
N PHE A 199 20.96 -18.82 4.11
CA PHE A 199 20.09 -18.54 2.97
C PHE A 199 19.19 -19.70 2.60
N PHE A 200 19.69 -20.91 2.71
CA PHE A 200 18.84 -22.09 2.49
C PHE A 200 17.68 -22.10 3.49
N ARG A 201 17.93 -21.83 4.76
CA ARG A 201 16.91 -21.74 5.79
C ARG A 201 15.94 -20.58 5.55
N LEU A 202 16.45 -19.37 5.29
CA LEU A 202 15.63 -18.21 4.97
C LEU A 202 14.73 -18.47 3.74
N ASN A 203 15.28 -19.12 2.72
CA ASN A 203 14.53 -19.47 1.52
C ASN A 203 13.43 -20.51 1.80
N GLN A 204 13.72 -21.52 2.62
CA GLN A 204 12.69 -22.46 3.10
C GLN A 204 11.56 -21.74 3.84
N LEU A 205 11.90 -20.80 4.73
CA LEU A 205 10.93 -20.02 5.50
C LEU A 205 10.07 -19.17 4.56
N ILE A 206 10.68 -18.43 3.63
CA ILE A 206 9.96 -17.60 2.64
C ILE A 206 9.05 -18.47 1.77
N ASN A 207 9.55 -19.59 1.23
CA ASN A 207 8.77 -20.46 0.37
C ASN A 207 7.61 -21.11 1.11
N SER A 208 7.76 -21.44 2.38
CA SER A 208 6.65 -21.95 3.21
C SER A 208 5.52 -20.93 3.37
N PHE A 209 5.82 -19.62 3.26
CA PHE A 209 4.82 -18.56 3.15
C PHE A 209 4.24 -18.45 1.75
N LEU A 210 5.07 -18.53 0.71
CA LEU A 210 4.67 -18.35 -0.69
C LEU A 210 3.83 -19.51 -1.23
N GLU A 211 4.09 -20.76 -0.84
CA GLU A 211 3.30 -21.93 -1.25
C GLU A 211 1.83 -21.84 -0.82
N LYS A 212 1.53 -21.10 0.26
CA LYS A 212 0.16 -20.80 0.67
C LYS A 212 -0.56 -19.78 -0.23
N ILE A 213 0.21 -18.93 -0.91
CA ILE A 213 -0.28 -17.80 -1.69
C ILE A 213 -0.61 -18.21 -3.12
N PHE A 214 0.22 -19.09 -3.67
CA PHE A 214 0.12 -19.58 -5.05
C PHE A 214 0.06 -21.10 -5.07
N PRO A 215 -1.09 -21.72 -4.76
CA PRO A 215 -1.24 -23.18 -4.86
C PRO A 215 -1.03 -23.71 -6.28
N TYR A 216 -0.79 -22.84 -7.27
CA TYR A 216 -0.58 -23.17 -8.68
C TYR A 216 0.87 -23.10 -9.17
N HIS A 217 1.87 -22.84 -8.31
CA HIS A 217 3.27 -22.78 -8.75
C HIS A 217 3.97 -24.13 -8.95
N SER A 218 3.26 -25.25 -8.88
CA SER A 218 3.81 -26.57 -9.24
C SER A 218 4.07 -26.75 -10.76
N TYR A 219 3.73 -25.77 -11.60
CA TYR A 219 3.88 -25.88 -13.06
C TYR A 219 5.17 -25.28 -13.65
N PHE A 220 6.02 -24.64 -12.86
CA PHE A 220 7.26 -24.03 -13.36
C PHE A 220 8.55 -24.71 -12.92
N SER A 221 8.48 -25.90 -12.33
CA SER A 221 9.65 -26.66 -11.85
C SER A 221 10.14 -27.74 -12.83
N SER A 222 9.73 -27.68 -14.09
CA SER A 222 10.20 -28.63 -15.11
C SER A 222 10.37 -27.95 -16.46
N ALA A 223 11.44 -27.14 -16.58
CA ALA A 223 12.07 -26.77 -17.84
C ALA A 223 13.56 -26.55 -17.62
#